data_b6cb95a1cabe2c5f035b77c1e7269a68
#
_entry.id   b6cb95a1cabe2c5f035b77c1e7269a68
#
_cell.length_a   1.000
_cell.length_b   1.000
_cell.length_c   1.000
_cell.angle_alpha   90.00
_cell.angle_beta   90.00
_cell.angle_gamma   90.00
#
_symmetry.space_group_name_H-M   'P 1'
#
loop_
_entity.id
_entity.type
_entity.pdbx_description
1 polymer ?
#
loop_
_entity_poly.entity_id
_entity_poly.type
_entity_poly.pdbx_seq_one_letter_code
_entity_poly.pdbx_strand_id
1 'polypeptide(L)'
;MFGLNEKERAVLMKLNTPKKIQDFLDKIPINFEEKGDTCMSPRMILKENKAHCVEGAMLAALALRLQGEKPLVVDLTATRGDFDHVVCVFQRHGMWGCISKTNHAVLRYREPVYHDIRELAMSFFHEYFDDNGKKNLRSYSNPFDLSELDHLNWMTAEENVWFVPEHLAKAKHFPILNFKQIMGLRRADETEIKAGKILEWEKEN
;
A
#
# COMPACT_ATOMS: atom_id res chain seq x y z
N MET A 1 -0.79 -11.94 -21.95
CA MET A 1 -0.60 -10.57 -21.49
C MET A 1 0.01 -10.62 -20.11
N PHE A 2 1.19 -10.05 -19.91
CA PHE A 2 1.94 -9.99 -18.63
C PHE A 2 2.20 -11.36 -17.96
N GLY A 3 2.32 -12.46 -18.70
CA GLY A 3 2.55 -13.79 -18.14
C GLY A 3 1.39 -14.39 -17.32
N LEU A 4 0.25 -13.71 -17.26
CA LEU A 4 -0.94 -14.16 -16.53
C LEU A 4 -1.64 -15.32 -17.24
N ASN A 5 -2.07 -16.33 -16.48
CA ASN A 5 -2.94 -17.37 -16.97
C ASN A 5 -4.41 -16.89 -17.11
N GLU A 6 -5.27 -17.73 -17.69
CA GLU A 6 -6.67 -17.35 -17.95
C GLU A 6 -7.47 -17.07 -16.67
N LYS A 7 -7.24 -17.83 -15.61
CA LYS A 7 -7.94 -17.65 -14.31
C LYS A 7 -7.54 -16.35 -13.64
N GLU A 8 -6.23 -16.09 -13.56
CA GLU A 8 -5.67 -14.83 -13.02
C GLU A 8 -6.24 -13.63 -13.77
N ARG A 9 -6.20 -13.69 -15.11
CA ARG A 9 -6.73 -12.63 -15.96
C ARG A 9 -8.23 -12.43 -15.77
N ALA A 10 -9.01 -13.51 -15.67
CA ALA A 10 -10.46 -13.43 -15.48
C ALA A 10 -10.83 -12.76 -14.15
N VAL A 11 -10.06 -12.98 -13.08
CA VAL A 11 -10.25 -12.30 -11.80
C VAL A 11 -9.89 -10.80 -11.94
N LEU A 12 -8.68 -10.50 -12.40
CA LEU A 12 -8.17 -9.13 -12.47
C LEU A 12 -8.95 -8.24 -13.44
N MET A 13 -9.45 -8.76 -14.55
CA MET A 13 -10.30 -8.01 -15.49
C MET A 13 -11.66 -7.59 -14.90
N LYS A 14 -12.16 -8.26 -13.88
CA LYS A 14 -13.36 -7.84 -13.14
C LYS A 14 -13.07 -6.67 -12.21
N LEU A 15 -11.81 -6.49 -11.80
CA LEU A 15 -11.32 -5.42 -10.95
C LEU A 15 -11.01 -4.17 -11.79
N ASN A 16 -12.00 -3.68 -12.51
CA ASN A 16 -11.85 -2.66 -13.55
C ASN A 16 -12.05 -1.21 -13.06
N THR A 17 -12.11 -1.00 -11.77
CA THR A 17 -12.14 0.32 -11.14
C THR A 17 -11.38 0.31 -9.81
N PRO A 18 -10.79 1.44 -9.36
CA PRO A 18 -10.12 1.50 -8.06
C PRO A 18 -10.98 1.01 -6.91
N LYS A 19 -12.26 1.35 -6.89
CA LYS A 19 -13.22 0.90 -5.87
C LYS A 19 -13.37 -0.61 -5.86
N LYS A 20 -13.54 -1.25 -7.02
CA LYS A 20 -13.65 -2.72 -7.08
C LYS A 20 -12.35 -3.43 -6.68
N ILE A 21 -11.20 -2.81 -6.95
CA ILE A 21 -9.91 -3.32 -6.51
C ILE A 21 -9.83 -3.23 -4.98
N GLN A 22 -10.20 -2.10 -4.39
CA GLN A 22 -10.25 -1.95 -2.94
C GLN A 22 -11.23 -2.95 -2.31
N ASP A 23 -12.47 -3.05 -2.82
CA ASP A 23 -13.48 -4.00 -2.34
C ASP A 23 -12.98 -5.48 -2.39
N PHE A 24 -12.11 -5.80 -3.35
CA PHE A 24 -11.48 -7.12 -3.43
C PHE A 24 -10.41 -7.28 -2.35
N LEU A 25 -9.53 -6.30 -2.17
CA LEU A 25 -8.48 -6.34 -1.16
C LEU A 25 -9.04 -6.38 0.27
N ASP A 26 -10.17 -5.72 0.53
CA ASP A 26 -10.82 -5.76 1.84
C ASP A 26 -11.41 -7.13 2.16
N LYS A 27 -11.74 -7.93 1.15
CA LYS A 27 -12.30 -9.28 1.33
C LYS A 27 -11.24 -10.37 1.54
N ILE A 28 -10.00 -10.15 1.13
CA ILE A 28 -8.94 -11.13 1.37
C ILE A 28 -8.26 -10.86 2.72
N PRO A 29 -7.92 -11.90 3.49
CA PRO A 29 -7.26 -11.75 4.78
C PRO A 29 -5.94 -10.97 4.68
N ILE A 30 -5.57 -10.36 5.79
CA ILE A 30 -4.20 -9.84 5.94
C ILE A 30 -3.21 -11.01 5.96
N ASN A 31 -2.07 -10.83 5.33
CA ASN A 31 -0.97 -11.77 5.45
C ASN A 31 -0.19 -11.50 6.74
N PHE A 32 -0.37 -12.38 7.74
CA PHE A 32 0.29 -12.28 9.05
C PHE A 32 1.72 -12.79 9.06
N GLU A 33 2.23 -13.29 7.92
CA GLU A 33 3.61 -13.74 7.77
C GLU A 33 4.06 -14.77 8.81
N GLU A 34 3.18 -15.70 9.15
CA GLU A 34 3.38 -16.69 10.24
C GLU A 34 4.61 -17.59 10.04
N LYS A 35 5.03 -17.77 8.79
CA LYS A 35 6.18 -18.62 8.41
C LYS A 35 7.43 -17.80 8.06
N GLY A 36 7.48 -16.55 8.46
CA GLY A 36 8.51 -15.58 8.12
C GLY A 36 8.07 -14.56 7.08
N ASP A 37 8.87 -13.50 6.96
CA ASP A 37 8.57 -12.36 6.10
C ASP A 37 8.39 -12.79 4.64
N THR A 38 7.42 -12.17 3.97
CA THR A 38 7.07 -12.44 2.58
C THR A 38 6.99 -11.14 1.76
N CYS A 39 7.13 -11.29 0.46
CA CYS A 39 6.79 -10.26 -0.52
C CYS A 39 6.23 -10.97 -1.75
N MET A 40 4.97 -11.39 -1.66
CA MET A 40 4.32 -12.19 -2.68
C MET A 40 4.01 -11.39 -3.94
N SER A 41 4.27 -12.00 -5.11
CA SER A 41 3.80 -11.45 -6.38
C SER A 41 2.26 -11.43 -6.46
N PRO A 42 1.65 -10.65 -7.35
CA PRO A 42 0.22 -10.69 -7.63
C PRO A 42 -0.32 -12.10 -7.91
N ARG A 43 0.43 -12.95 -8.62
CA ARG A 43 0.10 -14.38 -8.81
C ARG A 43 -0.06 -15.11 -7.49
N MET A 44 0.94 -14.97 -6.62
CA MET A 44 0.93 -15.66 -5.33
C MET A 44 -0.16 -15.14 -4.39
N ILE A 45 -0.46 -13.83 -4.44
CA ILE A 45 -1.59 -13.25 -3.70
C ILE A 45 -2.92 -13.89 -4.13
N LEU A 46 -3.15 -14.03 -5.44
CA LEU A 46 -4.36 -14.68 -5.95
C LEU A 46 -4.43 -16.17 -5.59
N LYS A 47 -3.29 -16.84 -5.49
CA LYS A 47 -3.18 -18.26 -5.11
C LYS A 47 -3.39 -18.47 -3.62
N GLU A 48 -2.73 -17.69 -2.78
CA GLU A 48 -2.75 -17.81 -1.33
C GLU A 48 -3.95 -17.08 -0.69
N ASN A 49 -4.64 -16.22 -1.45
CA ASN A 49 -5.80 -15.43 -1.04
C ASN A 49 -5.56 -14.60 0.23
N LYS A 50 -4.41 -13.96 0.33
CA LYS A 50 -4.03 -13.04 1.42
C LYS A 50 -2.98 -12.05 0.94
N ALA A 51 -2.89 -10.89 1.60
CA ALA A 51 -1.87 -9.88 1.28
C ALA A 51 -1.61 -8.94 2.46
N HIS A 52 -0.38 -8.44 2.58
CA HIS A 52 -0.07 -7.24 3.38
C HIS A 52 0.05 -5.99 2.46
N CYS A 53 0.50 -4.84 2.99
CA CYS A 53 0.42 -3.55 2.30
C CYS A 53 1.11 -3.52 0.93
N VAL A 54 2.40 -3.87 0.83
CA VAL A 54 3.13 -3.82 -0.46
C VAL A 54 2.60 -4.86 -1.44
N GLU A 55 2.21 -6.04 -0.97
CA GLU A 55 1.60 -7.09 -1.77
C GLU A 55 0.26 -6.60 -2.37
N GLY A 56 -0.61 -6.04 -1.53
CA GLY A 56 -1.88 -5.46 -1.98
C GLY A 56 -1.70 -4.30 -2.96
N ALA A 57 -0.69 -3.44 -2.74
CA ALA A 57 -0.36 -2.36 -3.65
C ALA A 57 0.09 -2.87 -5.03
N MET A 58 0.92 -3.93 -5.08
CA MET A 58 1.31 -4.59 -6.33
C MET A 58 0.12 -5.20 -7.07
N LEU A 59 -0.77 -5.91 -6.37
CA LEU A 59 -1.97 -6.47 -7.00
C LEU A 59 -2.86 -5.37 -7.58
N ALA A 60 -3.07 -4.28 -6.83
CA ALA A 60 -3.84 -3.13 -7.29
C ALA A 60 -3.22 -2.48 -8.52
N ALA A 61 -1.90 -2.27 -8.50
CA ALA A 61 -1.16 -1.70 -9.63
C ALA A 61 -1.29 -2.57 -10.89
N LEU A 62 -1.22 -3.91 -10.76
CA LEU A 62 -1.44 -4.82 -11.88
C LEU A 62 -2.88 -4.75 -12.40
N ALA A 63 -3.88 -4.69 -11.53
CA ALA A 63 -5.28 -4.58 -11.94
C ALA A 63 -5.55 -3.28 -12.71
N LEU A 64 -5.00 -2.13 -12.26
CA LEU A 64 -5.07 -0.86 -12.98
C LEU A 64 -4.33 -0.92 -14.32
N ARG A 65 -3.17 -1.57 -14.36
CA ARG A 65 -2.39 -1.76 -15.59
C ARG A 65 -3.15 -2.55 -16.65
N LEU A 66 -3.94 -3.54 -16.29
CA LEU A 66 -4.81 -4.27 -17.19
C LEU A 66 -5.93 -3.40 -17.78
N GLN A 67 -6.25 -2.28 -17.14
CA GLN A 67 -7.17 -1.26 -17.64
C GLN A 67 -6.46 -0.16 -18.47
N GLY A 68 -5.15 -0.30 -18.73
CA GLY A 68 -4.36 0.65 -19.51
C GLY A 68 -3.76 1.81 -18.69
N GLU A 69 -3.82 1.74 -17.35
CA GLU A 69 -3.21 2.73 -16.46
C GLU A 69 -1.75 2.37 -16.14
N LYS A 70 -0.98 3.35 -15.66
CA LYS A 70 0.36 3.07 -15.13
C LYS A 70 0.27 2.36 -13.78
N PRO A 71 1.09 1.33 -13.54
CA PRO A 71 1.12 0.60 -12.26
C PRO A 71 1.94 1.39 -11.23
N LEU A 72 1.38 2.47 -10.69
CA LEU A 72 2.07 3.39 -9.79
C LEU A 72 1.88 3.03 -8.33
N VAL A 73 2.97 3.02 -7.57
CA VAL A 73 2.96 2.84 -6.11
C VAL A 73 3.71 3.96 -5.42
N VAL A 74 3.33 4.27 -4.19
CA VAL A 74 3.97 5.26 -3.32
C VAL A 74 4.31 4.60 -2.00
N ASP A 75 5.54 4.82 -1.54
CA ASP A 75 6.02 4.42 -0.24
C ASP A 75 5.85 5.56 0.77
N LEU A 76 5.18 5.29 1.87
CA LEU A 76 4.98 6.18 3.01
C LEU A 76 5.91 5.73 4.13
N THR A 77 7.03 6.44 4.32
CA THR A 77 8.06 6.00 5.26
C THR A 77 7.83 6.51 6.67
N ALA A 78 7.96 5.58 7.60
CA ALA A 78 7.82 5.83 9.04
C ALA A 78 9.16 6.19 9.72
N THR A 79 9.13 6.44 11.01
CA THR A 79 10.33 6.50 11.83
C THR A 79 10.93 5.11 11.99
N ARG A 80 12.25 5.05 12.19
CA ARG A 80 12.94 3.79 12.51
C ARG A 80 12.26 3.08 13.69
N GLY A 81 11.89 1.83 13.48
CA GLY A 81 11.21 0.98 14.48
C GLY A 81 9.69 0.90 14.29
N ASP A 82 9.16 1.49 13.23
CA ASP A 82 7.80 1.28 12.75
C ASP A 82 7.85 0.89 11.27
N PHE A 83 6.75 0.32 10.75
CA PHE A 83 6.68 -0.18 9.39
C PHE A 83 6.31 0.92 8.40
N ASP A 84 6.96 0.89 7.25
CA ASP A 84 6.55 1.69 6.10
C ASP A 84 5.24 1.14 5.52
N HIS A 85 4.49 2.00 4.83
CA HIS A 85 3.22 1.61 4.23
C HIS A 85 3.20 1.93 2.74
N VAL A 86 2.98 0.92 1.91
CA VAL A 86 2.94 1.09 0.47
C VAL A 86 1.50 1.11 -0.03
N VAL A 87 1.17 2.10 -0.85
CA VAL A 87 -0.15 2.27 -1.46
C VAL A 87 -0.05 2.31 -2.98
N CYS A 88 -1.05 1.79 -3.68
CA CYS A 88 -1.17 1.96 -5.12
C CYS A 88 -1.93 3.25 -5.42
N VAL A 89 -1.32 4.16 -6.19
CA VAL A 89 -1.92 5.46 -6.50
C VAL A 89 -2.51 5.50 -7.90
N PHE A 90 -3.57 6.27 -8.07
CA PHE A 90 -4.27 6.46 -9.33
C PHE A 90 -4.79 7.90 -9.47
N GLN A 91 -5.17 8.28 -10.68
CA GLN A 91 -5.81 9.58 -10.92
C GLN A 91 -7.23 9.41 -11.51
N ARG A 92 -8.13 10.29 -11.09
CA ARG A 92 -9.44 10.50 -11.71
C ARG A 92 -9.73 11.99 -11.75
N HIS A 93 -10.15 12.49 -12.91
CA HIS A 93 -10.46 13.92 -13.11
C HIS A 93 -9.31 14.86 -12.70
N GLY A 94 -8.06 14.42 -12.91
CA GLY A 94 -6.87 15.19 -12.52
C GLY A 94 -6.50 15.15 -11.05
N MET A 95 -7.26 14.42 -10.21
CA MET A 95 -7.03 14.30 -8.77
C MET A 95 -6.46 12.93 -8.40
N TRP A 96 -5.60 12.88 -7.39
CA TRP A 96 -4.99 11.67 -6.88
C TRP A 96 -5.85 10.99 -5.83
N GLY A 97 -5.90 9.67 -5.88
CA GLY A 97 -6.42 8.78 -4.86
C GLY A 97 -5.50 7.58 -4.68
N CYS A 98 -5.79 6.73 -3.71
CA CYS A 98 -5.04 5.49 -3.55
C CYS A 98 -5.86 4.32 -3.08
N ILE A 99 -5.40 3.13 -3.45
CA ILE A 99 -5.84 1.82 -2.99
C ILE A 99 -4.85 1.35 -1.93
N SER A 100 -5.34 0.88 -0.80
CA SER A 100 -4.53 0.53 0.36
C SER A 100 -4.97 -0.80 0.96
N LYS A 101 -4.03 -1.69 1.27
CA LYS A 101 -4.27 -2.90 2.06
C LYS A 101 -3.71 -2.70 3.46
N THR A 102 -4.58 -2.71 4.45
CA THR A 102 -4.24 -2.59 5.87
C THR A 102 -5.12 -3.55 6.68
N ASN A 103 -4.68 -3.90 7.88
CA ASN A 103 -5.52 -4.64 8.84
C ASN A 103 -6.23 -3.72 9.83
N HIS A 104 -5.90 -2.42 9.83
CA HIS A 104 -6.39 -1.45 10.79
C HIS A 104 -7.58 -0.64 10.25
N ALA A 105 -8.37 -0.06 11.13
CA ALA A 105 -9.42 0.90 10.77
C ALA A 105 -8.87 2.18 10.14
N VAL A 106 -7.58 2.41 10.26
CA VAL A 106 -6.82 3.56 9.72
C VAL A 106 -5.98 3.14 8.50
N LEU A 107 -5.38 4.11 7.81
CA LEU A 107 -4.51 3.93 6.63
C LEU A 107 -5.22 3.26 5.44
N ARG A 108 -6.49 3.49 5.27
CA ARG A 108 -7.35 2.88 4.25
C ARG A 108 -7.36 3.65 2.93
N TYR A 109 -8.19 3.20 2.01
CA TYR A 109 -8.47 3.82 0.71
C TYR A 109 -8.64 5.34 0.80
N ARG A 110 -8.16 6.05 -0.21
CA ARG A 110 -8.40 7.49 -0.37
C ARG A 110 -9.06 7.76 -1.71
N GLU A 111 -10.19 8.46 -1.65
CA GLU A 111 -10.88 8.93 -2.84
C GLU A 111 -9.98 9.88 -3.66
N PRO A 112 -10.16 9.97 -5.00
CA PRO A 112 -9.35 10.83 -5.86
C PRO A 112 -9.76 12.30 -5.73
N VAL A 113 -9.37 12.93 -4.62
CA VAL A 113 -9.69 14.32 -4.27
C VAL A 113 -8.45 15.16 -3.94
N TYR A 114 -7.25 14.58 -4.00
CA TYR A 114 -6.00 15.23 -3.65
C TYR A 114 -5.31 15.80 -4.90
N HIS A 115 -4.83 17.03 -4.82
CA HIS A 115 -4.20 17.72 -5.96
C HIS A 115 -2.83 17.14 -6.30
N ASP A 116 -2.08 16.69 -5.32
CA ASP A 116 -0.74 16.12 -5.50
C ASP A 116 -0.48 14.98 -4.51
N ILE A 117 0.65 14.29 -4.70
CA ILE A 117 1.06 13.15 -3.85
C ILE A 117 1.38 13.59 -2.42
N ARG A 118 1.85 14.82 -2.21
CA ARG A 118 2.09 15.34 -0.87
C ARG A 118 0.78 15.49 -0.10
N GLU A 119 -0.23 16.06 -0.74
CA GLU A 119 -1.55 16.22 -0.13
C GLU A 119 -2.17 14.86 0.21
N LEU A 120 -2.07 13.89 -0.72
CA LEU A 120 -2.47 12.51 -0.48
C LEU A 120 -1.72 11.89 0.71
N ALA A 121 -0.39 12.00 0.76
CA ALA A 121 0.43 11.49 1.86
C ALA A 121 0.05 12.14 3.21
N MET A 122 -0.22 13.45 3.21
CA MET A 122 -0.65 14.18 4.41
C MET A 122 -2.00 13.71 4.95
N SER A 123 -2.87 13.14 4.11
CA SER A 123 -4.15 12.55 4.58
C SER A 123 -3.96 11.37 5.53
N PHE A 124 -2.80 10.73 5.50
CA PHE A 124 -2.43 9.62 6.40
C PHE A 124 -1.76 10.09 7.69
N PHE A 125 -1.26 11.34 7.74
CA PHE A 125 -0.38 11.82 8.80
C PHE A 125 -0.95 11.66 10.21
N HIS A 126 -2.22 11.99 10.40
CA HIS A 126 -2.86 11.92 11.72
C HIS A 126 -3.21 10.51 12.15
N GLU A 127 -3.34 9.59 11.19
CA GLU A 127 -3.65 8.18 11.41
C GLU A 127 -2.39 7.31 11.60
N TYR A 128 -1.20 7.89 11.33
CA TYR A 128 0.07 7.15 11.33
C TYR A 128 0.82 7.37 12.64
N PHE A 129 0.59 6.48 13.60
CA PHE A 129 1.19 6.54 14.94
C PHE A 129 1.38 5.14 15.53
N ASP A 130 2.36 5.02 16.45
CA ASP A 130 2.63 3.78 17.17
C ASP A 130 1.63 3.55 18.34
N ASP A 131 1.75 2.40 19.01
CA ASP A 131 0.92 2.02 20.16
C ASP A 131 0.95 3.03 21.32
N ASN A 132 1.95 3.89 21.39
CA ASN A 132 2.10 4.95 22.37
C ASN A 132 1.55 6.29 21.86
N GLY A 133 0.93 6.31 20.68
CA GLY A 133 0.38 7.50 20.04
C GLY A 133 1.43 8.44 19.43
N LYS A 134 2.70 8.02 19.29
CA LYS A 134 3.72 8.83 18.64
C LYS A 134 3.50 8.84 17.13
N LYS A 135 3.26 10.04 16.56
CA LYS A 135 3.07 10.20 15.12
C LYS A 135 4.37 9.91 14.36
N ASN A 136 4.34 8.95 13.46
CA ASN A 136 5.54 8.33 12.90
C ASN A 136 5.77 8.59 11.41
N LEU A 137 4.79 9.01 10.62
CA LEU A 137 5.01 9.30 9.22
C LEU A 137 6.05 10.41 9.04
N ARG A 138 7.07 10.18 8.20
CA ARG A 138 8.20 11.10 7.99
C ARG A 138 8.40 11.56 6.57
N SER A 139 8.21 10.69 5.60
CA SER A 139 8.39 11.03 4.20
C SER A 139 7.49 10.19 3.30
N TYR A 140 7.46 10.54 2.02
CA TYR A 140 6.78 9.80 0.98
C TYR A 140 7.66 9.76 -0.28
N SER A 141 7.56 8.70 -1.07
CA SER A 141 8.27 8.58 -2.33
C SER A 141 7.55 9.32 -3.47
N ASN A 142 8.30 9.64 -4.55
CA ASN A 142 7.65 9.83 -5.84
C ASN A 142 6.84 8.58 -6.20
N PRO A 143 5.74 8.72 -6.98
CA PRO A 143 5.11 7.56 -7.58
C PRO A 143 6.12 6.77 -8.40
N PHE A 144 6.32 5.50 -8.02
CA PHE A 144 7.22 4.58 -8.71
C PHE A 144 6.41 3.75 -9.70
N ASP A 145 6.86 3.70 -10.95
CA ASP A 145 6.22 2.93 -12.01
C ASP A 145 6.77 1.49 -12.01
N LEU A 146 5.98 0.54 -11.52
CA LEU A 146 6.39 -0.86 -11.46
C LEU A 146 6.67 -1.49 -12.84
N SER A 147 6.28 -0.84 -13.95
CA SER A 147 6.65 -1.32 -15.28
C SER A 147 8.16 -1.30 -15.54
N GLU A 148 8.92 -0.49 -14.79
CA GLU A 148 10.38 -0.48 -14.82
C GLU A 148 10.98 -1.82 -14.37
N LEU A 149 10.24 -2.59 -13.57
CA LEU A 149 10.63 -3.90 -13.04
C LEU A 149 10.06 -5.10 -13.83
N ASP A 150 9.47 -4.89 -15.00
CA ASP A 150 8.86 -5.97 -15.80
C ASP A 150 9.85 -7.09 -16.14
N HIS A 151 11.10 -6.70 -16.39
CA HIS A 151 12.19 -7.63 -16.69
C HIS A 151 12.54 -8.56 -15.52
N LEU A 152 12.10 -8.23 -14.28
CA LEU A 152 12.26 -9.03 -13.06
C LEU A 152 11.02 -9.88 -12.73
N ASN A 153 10.00 -9.85 -13.59
CA ASN A 153 8.80 -10.69 -13.46
C ASN A 153 8.00 -10.50 -12.15
N TRP A 154 7.88 -9.26 -11.65
CA TRP A 154 7.18 -8.95 -10.39
C TRP A 154 5.71 -9.40 -10.34
N MET A 155 5.05 -9.56 -11.50
CA MET A 155 3.62 -9.88 -11.60
C MET A 155 3.30 -11.36 -11.37
N THR A 156 4.20 -12.25 -11.79
CA THR A 156 3.92 -13.69 -11.90
C THR A 156 5.00 -14.58 -11.31
N ALA A 157 5.99 -14.04 -10.61
CA ALA A 157 6.97 -14.83 -9.89
C ALA A 157 6.30 -15.74 -8.86
N GLU A 158 6.79 -16.96 -8.71
CA GLU A 158 6.34 -17.90 -7.66
C GLU A 158 7.16 -17.74 -6.37
N GLU A 159 8.27 -17.02 -6.46
CA GLU A 159 9.15 -16.65 -5.37
C GLU A 159 8.83 -15.23 -4.86
N ASN A 160 9.33 -14.90 -3.68
CA ASN A 160 9.20 -13.56 -3.12
C ASN A 160 9.91 -12.50 -3.99
N VAL A 161 9.26 -11.37 -4.20
CA VAL A 161 9.73 -10.28 -5.08
C VAL A 161 10.35 -9.13 -4.28
N TRP A 162 11.28 -9.43 -3.38
CA TRP A 162 11.95 -8.46 -2.50
C TRP A 162 12.61 -7.29 -3.24
N PHE A 163 12.96 -7.47 -4.50
CA PHE A 163 13.49 -6.39 -5.32
C PHE A 163 12.50 -5.23 -5.47
N VAL A 164 11.18 -5.44 -5.30
CA VAL A 164 10.20 -4.35 -5.38
C VAL A 164 10.36 -3.39 -4.21
N PRO A 165 10.21 -3.79 -2.92
CA PRO A 165 10.46 -2.87 -1.81
C PRO A 165 11.89 -2.32 -1.79
N GLU A 166 12.90 -3.08 -2.23
CA GLU A 166 14.27 -2.58 -2.35
C GLU A 166 14.42 -1.43 -3.36
N HIS A 167 13.69 -1.44 -4.48
CA HIS A 167 13.65 -0.33 -5.43
C HIS A 167 12.87 0.85 -4.87
N LEU A 168 11.75 0.60 -4.18
CA LEU A 168 10.97 1.66 -3.53
C LEU A 168 11.81 2.39 -2.47
N ALA A 169 12.57 1.68 -1.65
CA ALA A 169 13.45 2.27 -0.65
C ALA A 169 14.55 3.17 -1.26
N LYS A 170 14.96 2.90 -2.51
CA LYS A 170 15.94 3.70 -3.24
C LYS A 170 15.31 4.87 -4.02
N ALA A 171 13.99 4.90 -4.17
CA ALA A 171 13.29 5.98 -4.85
C ALA A 171 13.51 7.31 -4.12
N LYS A 172 13.31 8.42 -4.83
CA LYS A 172 13.42 9.75 -4.21
C LYS A 172 12.27 9.96 -3.23
N HIS A 173 12.61 10.18 -1.95
CA HIS A 173 11.67 10.52 -0.90
C HIS A 173 11.70 12.01 -0.56
N PHE A 174 10.55 12.52 -0.15
CA PHE A 174 10.36 13.91 0.26
C PHE A 174 9.94 13.95 1.73
N PRO A 175 10.68 14.68 2.59
CA PRO A 175 10.29 14.82 3.99
C PRO A 175 8.98 15.59 4.11
N ILE A 176 8.10 15.12 4.98
CA ILE A 176 6.82 15.76 5.30
C ILE A 176 7.02 16.90 6.30
N LEU A 177 7.94 16.71 7.25
CA LEU A 177 8.18 17.59 8.39
C LEU A 177 9.65 17.99 8.50
N ASN A 178 9.90 19.19 9.00
CA ASN A 178 11.22 19.59 9.48
C ASN A 178 11.43 19.20 10.97
N PHE A 179 12.67 19.32 11.45
CA PHE A 179 13.03 18.95 12.82
C PHE A 179 12.20 19.68 13.90
N LYS A 180 11.94 20.98 13.74
CA LYS A 180 11.17 21.77 14.72
C LYS A 180 9.72 21.28 14.82
N GLN A 181 9.13 20.93 13.66
CA GLN A 181 7.78 20.36 13.61
C GLN A 181 7.74 19.00 14.30
N ILE A 182 8.73 18.12 14.05
CA ILE A 182 8.81 16.80 14.69
C ILE A 182 8.86 16.93 16.22
N MET A 183 9.67 17.86 16.74
CA MET A 183 9.79 18.09 18.20
C MET A 183 8.52 18.63 18.84
N GLY A 184 7.67 19.31 18.08
CA GLY A 184 6.41 19.90 18.55
C GLY A 184 5.17 19.02 18.35
N LEU A 185 5.30 17.79 17.84
CA LEU A 185 4.15 16.94 17.57
C LEU A 185 3.42 16.54 18.86
N ARG A 186 2.12 16.79 18.90
CA ARG A 186 1.22 16.20 19.90
C ARG A 186 1.05 14.71 19.60
N ARG A 187 1.07 13.88 20.63
CA ARG A 187 0.72 12.47 20.51
C ARG A 187 -0.76 12.32 20.15
N ALA A 188 -1.10 11.23 19.50
CA ALA A 188 -2.47 10.76 19.38
C ALA A 188 -3.06 10.58 20.79
N ASP A 189 -4.33 10.89 20.97
CA ASP A 189 -5.01 10.68 22.25
C ASP A 189 -5.52 9.24 22.38
N GLU A 190 -6.07 8.91 23.53
CA GLU A 190 -6.56 7.55 23.83
C GLU A 190 -7.65 7.09 22.86
N THR A 191 -8.48 8.01 22.37
CA THR A 191 -9.55 7.68 21.42
C THR A 191 -8.99 7.36 20.04
N GLU A 192 -8.03 8.16 19.57
CA GLU A 192 -7.30 7.92 18.32
C GLU A 192 -6.56 6.57 18.39
N ILE A 193 -5.86 6.28 19.51
CA ILE A 193 -5.14 5.01 19.71
C ILE A 193 -6.10 3.82 19.71
N LYS A 194 -7.23 3.92 20.41
CA LYS A 194 -8.25 2.86 20.40
C LYS A 194 -8.81 2.61 19.00
N ALA A 195 -9.07 3.67 18.24
CA ALA A 195 -9.53 3.56 16.86
C ALA A 195 -8.48 2.88 15.96
N GLY A 196 -7.20 3.24 16.10
CA GLY A 196 -6.11 2.61 15.34
C GLY A 196 -5.91 1.12 15.65
N LYS A 197 -6.34 0.67 16.84
CA LYS A 197 -6.27 -0.75 17.26
C LYS A 197 -7.44 -1.61 16.78
N ILE A 198 -8.45 -1.04 16.14
CA ILE A 198 -9.53 -1.83 15.54
C ILE A 198 -8.96 -2.58 14.34
N LEU A 199 -9.02 -3.90 14.40
CA LEU A 199 -8.53 -4.81 13.37
C LEU A 199 -9.68 -5.37 12.55
N GLU A 200 -9.41 -5.62 11.26
CA GLU A 200 -10.35 -6.29 10.34
C GLU A 200 -10.22 -7.82 10.44
N TRP A 201 -9.00 -8.29 10.66
CA TRP A 201 -8.66 -9.72 10.77
C TRP A 201 -7.86 -9.95 12.05
N GLU A 202 -8.23 -10.99 12.79
CA GLU A 202 -7.48 -11.45 13.96
C GLU A 202 -6.59 -12.62 13.57
N LYS A 203 -5.40 -12.70 14.19
CA LYS A 203 -4.52 -13.87 14.01
C LYS A 203 -5.17 -15.06 14.70
N GLU A 204 -5.41 -16.15 13.98
CA GLU A 204 -5.87 -17.39 14.57
C GLU A 204 -4.80 -17.92 15.55
N ASN A 205 -5.20 -18.21 16.80
CA ASN A 205 -4.34 -18.72 17.85
C ASN A 205 -3.99 -20.20 17.65
#